data_d43e93c23c9edda2a8a3bba731502f01
#
_entry.id   d43e93c23c9edda2a8a3bba731502f01
#
_cell.length_a   1.000
_cell.length_b   1.000
_cell.length_c   1.000
_cell.angle_alpha   90.00
_cell.angle_beta   90.00
_cell.angle_gamma   90.00
#
_symmetry.space_group_name_H-M   'P 1'
#
loop_
_entity.id
_entity.type
_entity.pdbx_description
1 polymer ?
#
loop_
_entity_poly.entity_id
_entity_poly.type
_entity_poly.pdbx_seq_one_letter_code
_entity_poly.pdbx_strand_id
1 'polypeptide(L)'
;MQIPPFSLEAQISEIGQEIEEALLRVFRSGKYIGGEEVATFEKAFASVTETSYSVSCNSGTDALILALRSLNIGKGDEVITSSFSFFATAEAITSVGARPVFVDLSLIHI
;
A
#
# COMPACT_ATOMS: atom_id res chain seq x y z
N MET A 1 -27.66 12.52 -16.43
CA MET A 1 -27.10 11.79 -15.29
C MET A 1 -25.58 12.03 -15.28
N GLN A 2 -25.08 12.64 -14.23
CA GLN A 2 -23.63 12.94 -14.14
C GLN A 2 -23.00 11.79 -13.33
N ILE A 3 -22.13 11.03 -13.95
CA ILE A 3 -21.42 9.92 -13.29
C ILE A 3 -20.12 10.50 -12.71
N PRO A 4 -19.93 10.52 -11.38
CA PRO A 4 -18.69 11.00 -10.78
C PRO A 4 -17.55 10.02 -11.11
N PRO A 5 -16.32 10.51 -11.30
CA PRO A 5 -15.16 9.64 -11.58
C PRO A 5 -14.79 8.73 -10.39
N PHE A 6 -15.28 9.05 -9.21
CA PHE A 6 -15.02 8.32 -7.97
C PHE A 6 -16.18 8.56 -6.99
N SER A 7 -16.63 7.50 -6.31
CA SER A 7 -17.60 7.57 -5.20
C SER A 7 -17.34 6.45 -4.20
N LEU A 8 -17.39 6.77 -2.92
CA LEU A 8 -17.35 5.82 -1.80
C LEU A 8 -18.74 5.51 -1.24
N GLU A 9 -19.82 6.07 -1.79
CA GLU A 9 -21.18 5.96 -1.24
C GLU A 9 -21.63 4.51 -1.04
N ALA A 10 -21.40 3.65 -2.03
CA ALA A 10 -21.76 2.25 -1.94
C ALA A 10 -21.01 1.53 -0.81
N GLN A 11 -19.70 1.76 -0.69
CA GLN A 11 -18.87 1.19 0.37
C GLN A 11 -19.27 1.70 1.75
N ILE A 12 -19.50 3.00 1.89
CA ILE A 12 -19.94 3.60 3.15
C ILE A 12 -21.32 3.09 3.55
N SER A 13 -22.24 2.89 2.59
CA SER A 13 -23.55 2.31 2.86
C SER A 13 -23.48 0.86 3.38
N GLU A 14 -22.47 0.10 2.95
CA GLU A 14 -22.32 -1.31 3.31
C GLU A 14 -21.58 -1.50 4.66
N ILE A 15 -20.44 -0.83 4.83
CA ILE A 15 -19.54 -1.06 5.98
C ILE A 15 -19.31 0.19 6.84
N GLY A 16 -20.04 1.30 6.60
CA GLY A 16 -19.80 2.57 7.29
C GLY A 16 -19.96 2.48 8.80
N GLN A 17 -20.96 1.73 9.29
CA GLN A 17 -21.16 1.54 10.72
C GLN A 17 -19.97 0.83 11.39
N GLU A 18 -19.43 -0.22 10.76
CA GLU A 18 -18.26 -0.95 11.28
C GLU A 18 -17.02 -0.05 11.34
N ILE A 19 -16.85 0.82 10.33
CA ILE A 19 -15.76 1.80 10.28
C ILE A 19 -15.91 2.82 11.41
N GLU A 20 -17.11 3.36 11.63
CA GLU A 20 -17.36 4.32 12.71
C GLU A 20 -17.08 3.72 14.08
N GLU A 21 -17.54 2.50 14.33
CA GLU A 21 -17.28 1.79 15.58
C GLU A 21 -15.79 1.57 15.82
N ALA A 22 -15.04 1.17 14.77
CA ALA A 22 -13.59 1.01 14.86
C ALA A 22 -12.88 2.33 15.15
N LEU A 23 -13.24 3.40 14.48
CA LEU A 23 -12.70 4.74 14.71
C LEU A 23 -12.95 5.21 16.14
N LEU A 24 -14.16 5.01 16.66
CA LEU A 24 -14.51 5.39 18.04
C LEU A 24 -13.75 4.55 19.08
N ARG A 25 -13.53 3.26 18.83
CA ARG A 25 -12.70 2.41 19.71
C ARG A 25 -11.28 2.95 19.80
N VAL A 26 -10.64 3.24 18.65
CA VAL A 26 -9.28 3.79 18.61
C VAL A 26 -9.23 5.16 19.30
N PHE A 27 -10.15 6.05 18.97
CA PHE A 27 -10.22 7.39 19.58
C PHE A 27 -10.31 7.33 21.10
N ARG A 28 -11.20 6.49 21.63
CA ARG A 28 -11.41 6.35 23.09
C ARG A 28 -10.24 5.66 23.80
N SER A 29 -9.51 4.80 23.08
CA SER A 29 -8.34 4.09 23.64
C SER A 29 -7.14 5.02 23.89
N GLY A 30 -7.04 6.14 23.16
CA GLY A 30 -5.86 7.01 23.16
C GLY A 30 -4.60 6.39 22.56
N LYS A 31 -4.67 5.15 22.03
CA LYS A 31 -3.53 4.43 21.43
C LYS A 31 -3.56 4.60 19.92
N TYR A 32 -2.96 5.65 19.42
CA TYR A 32 -3.00 6.02 18.01
C TYR A 32 -1.84 5.49 17.19
N ILE A 33 -0.77 5.00 17.82
CA ILE A 33 0.43 4.49 17.15
C ILE A 33 0.67 3.04 17.60
N GLY A 34 0.74 2.11 16.64
CA GLY A 34 1.05 0.72 16.93
C GLY A 34 0.04 0.02 17.85
N GLY A 35 -1.25 0.39 17.77
CA GLY A 35 -2.31 -0.17 18.60
C GLY A 35 -2.80 -1.56 18.14
N GLU A 36 -3.77 -2.09 18.87
CA GLU A 36 -4.37 -3.41 18.63
C GLU A 36 -5.01 -3.53 17.23
N GLU A 37 -5.60 -2.45 16.72
CA GLU A 37 -6.20 -2.42 15.37
C GLU A 37 -5.13 -2.65 14.29
N VAL A 38 -3.93 -2.07 14.44
CA VAL A 38 -2.81 -2.30 13.51
C VAL A 38 -2.38 -3.76 13.54
N ALA A 39 -2.18 -4.33 14.73
CA ALA A 39 -1.77 -5.73 14.86
C ALA A 39 -2.83 -6.71 14.32
N THR A 40 -4.10 -6.39 14.49
CA THR A 40 -5.22 -7.17 13.95
C THR A 40 -5.26 -7.08 12.42
N PHE A 41 -5.09 -5.89 11.88
CA PHE A 41 -5.01 -5.67 10.43
C PHE A 41 -3.84 -6.46 9.81
N GLU A 42 -2.65 -6.38 10.39
CA GLU A 42 -1.48 -7.10 9.89
C GLU A 42 -1.71 -8.61 9.82
N LYS A 43 -2.32 -9.19 10.86
CA LYS A 43 -2.69 -10.62 10.87
C LYS A 43 -3.71 -10.98 9.81
N ALA A 44 -4.78 -10.17 9.70
CA ALA A 44 -5.84 -10.40 8.72
C ALA A 44 -5.31 -10.26 7.29
N PHE A 45 -4.49 -9.24 7.03
CA PHE A 45 -3.90 -9.01 5.71
C PHE A 45 -2.92 -10.13 5.32
N ALA A 46 -2.06 -10.58 6.24
CA ALA A 46 -1.19 -11.72 6.01
C ALA A 46 -1.99 -12.99 5.65
N SER A 47 -3.11 -13.23 6.33
CA SER A 47 -4.00 -14.37 6.03
C SER A 47 -4.61 -14.27 4.63
N VAL A 48 -5.10 -13.09 4.23
CA VAL A 48 -5.72 -12.87 2.90
C VAL A 48 -4.69 -13.00 1.76
N THR A 49 -3.47 -12.56 2.01
CA THR A 49 -2.37 -12.62 1.02
C THR A 49 -1.58 -13.93 1.07
N GLU A 50 -1.97 -14.87 1.93
CA GLU A 50 -1.29 -16.17 2.13
C GLU A 50 0.21 -16.02 2.44
N THR A 51 0.57 -14.93 3.15
CA THR A 51 1.94 -14.67 3.61
C THR A 51 2.09 -14.99 5.10
N SER A 52 3.32 -15.25 5.55
CA SER A 52 3.59 -15.52 6.97
C SER A 52 3.43 -14.27 7.84
N TYR A 53 3.71 -13.11 7.28
CA TYR A 53 3.69 -11.83 8.00
C TYR A 53 3.25 -10.69 7.09
N SER A 54 2.70 -9.66 7.69
CA SER A 54 2.46 -8.36 7.09
C SER A 54 2.95 -7.28 8.04
N VAL A 55 3.50 -6.20 7.50
CA VAL A 55 4.01 -5.07 8.27
C VAL A 55 3.39 -3.80 7.72
N SER A 56 2.71 -3.07 8.57
CA SER A 56 2.11 -1.79 8.22
C SER A 56 3.14 -0.68 8.14
N CYS A 57 2.93 0.24 7.21
CA CYS A 57 3.70 1.48 7.07
C CYS A 57 2.75 2.64 6.76
N ASN A 58 3.28 3.86 6.75
CA ASN A 58 2.48 5.08 6.61
C ASN A 58 1.98 5.37 5.19
N SER A 59 2.61 4.77 4.16
CA SER A 59 2.23 5.01 2.76
C SER A 59 2.66 3.86 1.84
N GLY A 60 2.01 3.76 0.67
CA GLY A 60 2.43 2.83 -0.38
C GLY A 60 3.83 3.14 -0.92
N THR A 61 4.24 4.41 -0.96
CA THR A 61 5.61 4.81 -1.34
C THR A 61 6.64 4.23 -0.38
N ASP A 62 6.41 4.37 0.93
CA ASP A 62 7.31 3.78 1.92
C ASP A 62 7.30 2.26 1.90
N ALA A 63 6.16 1.64 1.61
CA ALA A 63 6.09 0.20 1.41
C ALA A 63 7.04 -0.27 0.30
N LEU A 64 7.05 0.43 -0.84
CA LEU A 64 7.98 0.14 -1.96
C LEU A 64 9.44 0.36 -1.55
N ILE A 65 9.75 1.47 -0.88
CA ILE A 65 11.10 1.78 -0.39
C ILE A 65 11.59 0.70 0.60
N LEU A 66 10.74 0.33 1.56
CA LEU A 66 11.07 -0.70 2.54
C LEU A 66 11.28 -2.06 1.89
N ALA A 67 10.44 -2.44 0.92
CA ALA A 67 10.60 -3.68 0.17
C ALA A 67 11.94 -3.72 -0.59
N LEU A 68 12.29 -2.67 -1.31
CA LEU A 68 13.58 -2.58 -2.02
C LEU A 68 14.78 -2.66 -1.04
N ARG A 69 14.70 -1.94 0.09
CA ARG A 69 15.75 -1.97 1.11
C ARG A 69 15.89 -3.34 1.77
N SER A 70 14.78 -4.05 2.00
CA SER A 70 14.81 -5.39 2.60
C SER A 70 15.53 -6.42 1.71
N LEU A 71 15.52 -6.16 0.40
CA LEU A 71 16.25 -6.95 -0.61
C LEU A 71 17.67 -6.45 -0.85
N ASN A 72 18.15 -5.45 -0.08
CA ASN A 72 19.43 -4.78 -0.25
C ASN A 72 19.63 -4.13 -1.63
N ILE A 73 18.54 -3.75 -2.30
CA ILE A 73 18.58 -3.04 -3.57
C ILE A 73 18.99 -1.58 -3.32
N GLY A 74 19.98 -1.08 -4.09
CA GLY A 74 20.53 0.24 -3.92
C GLY A 74 21.43 0.69 -5.06
N LYS A 75 22.45 1.47 -4.72
CA LYS A 75 23.39 2.05 -5.70
C LYS A 75 24.08 0.99 -6.54
N GLY A 76 23.89 1.07 -7.86
CA GLY A 76 24.47 0.14 -8.84
C GLY A 76 23.48 -0.89 -9.35
N ASP A 77 22.33 -1.04 -8.70
CA ASP A 77 21.27 -1.94 -9.11
C ASP A 77 20.31 -1.28 -10.11
N GLU A 78 19.64 -2.10 -10.87
CA GLU A 78 18.58 -1.73 -11.80
C GLU A 78 17.28 -2.42 -11.40
N VAL A 79 16.17 -1.67 -11.42
CA VAL A 79 14.84 -2.20 -11.13
C VAL A 79 13.94 -1.95 -12.33
N ILE A 80 13.45 -3.03 -12.92
CA ILE A 80 12.52 -2.97 -14.06
C ILE A 80 11.13 -2.59 -13.56
N THR A 81 10.53 -1.60 -14.20
CA THR A 81 9.16 -1.18 -13.91
C THR A 81 8.46 -0.66 -15.17
N SER A 82 7.13 -0.54 -15.12
CA SER A 82 6.35 0.07 -16.19
C SER A 82 6.36 1.59 -16.11
N SER A 83 6.36 2.25 -17.26
CA SER A 83 6.11 3.70 -17.36
C SER A 83 4.64 4.05 -17.15
N PHE A 84 3.71 3.12 -17.36
CA PHE A 84 2.29 3.29 -17.13
C PHE A 84 1.93 2.94 -15.67
N SER A 85 2.38 3.78 -14.76
CA SER A 85 2.18 3.61 -13.32
C SER A 85 2.22 4.97 -12.62
N PHE A 86 2.00 4.95 -11.30
CA PHE A 86 2.12 6.15 -10.49
C PHE A 86 3.60 6.55 -10.30
N PHE A 87 3.87 7.83 -10.24
CA PHE A 87 5.23 8.39 -10.10
C PHE A 87 6.03 7.77 -8.94
N ALA A 88 5.36 7.49 -7.81
CA ALA A 88 5.99 6.91 -6.63
C ALA A 88 6.74 5.60 -6.88
N THR A 89 6.40 4.85 -7.94
CA THR A 89 7.11 3.61 -8.30
C THR A 89 8.56 3.91 -8.70
N ALA A 90 8.77 4.88 -9.59
CA ALA A 90 10.10 5.30 -9.99
C ALA A 90 10.83 6.07 -8.87
N GLU A 91 10.08 6.88 -8.11
CA GLU A 91 10.61 7.62 -6.96
C GLU A 91 11.16 6.67 -5.89
N ALA A 92 10.45 5.60 -5.55
CA ALA A 92 10.91 4.61 -4.57
C ALA A 92 12.23 3.96 -5.00
N ILE A 93 12.38 3.61 -6.29
CA ILE A 93 13.61 3.04 -6.85
C ILE A 93 14.76 4.02 -6.73
N THR A 94 14.56 5.27 -7.12
CA THR A 94 15.61 6.30 -7.03
C THR A 94 15.96 6.67 -5.59
N SER A 95 14.99 6.62 -4.68
CA SER A 95 15.18 6.91 -3.25
C SER A 95 16.10 5.91 -2.54
N VAL A 96 16.19 4.67 -3.03
CA VAL A 96 17.17 3.70 -2.52
C VAL A 96 18.50 3.76 -3.25
N GLY A 97 18.63 4.63 -4.26
CA GLY A 97 19.87 4.82 -5.04
C GLY A 97 20.00 3.88 -6.24
N ALA A 98 18.97 3.08 -6.53
CA ALA A 98 18.91 2.23 -7.72
C ALA A 98 18.44 3.01 -8.97
N ARG A 99 18.59 2.43 -10.13
CA ARG A 99 18.18 3.00 -11.41
C ARG A 99 16.89 2.34 -11.91
N PRO A 100 15.79 3.10 -12.15
CA PRO A 100 14.60 2.55 -12.78
C PRO A 100 14.88 2.27 -14.27
N VAL A 101 14.47 1.09 -14.73
CA VAL A 101 14.50 0.68 -16.13
C VAL A 101 13.05 0.51 -16.58
N PHE A 102 12.61 1.40 -17.46
CA PHE A 102 11.23 1.36 -17.92
C PHE A 102 11.07 0.36 -19.06
N VAL A 103 10.01 -0.43 -18.97
CA VAL A 103 9.55 -1.35 -20.01
C VAL A 103 8.10 -1.05 -20.35
N ASP A 104 7.72 -1.35 -21.58
CA ASP A 104 6.34 -1.19 -22.01
C ASP A 104 5.45 -2.31 -21.49
N LEU A 105 4.15 -2.03 -21.36
CA LEU A 105 3.13 -3.00 -20.97
C LEU A 105 2.47 -3.57 -22.22
N SER A 106 2.43 -4.88 -22.31
CA SER A 106 1.64 -5.56 -23.32
C SER A 106 0.26 -5.90 -22.76
N LEU A 107 -0.77 -5.21 -23.22
CA LEU A 107 -2.16 -5.47 -22.80
C LEU A 107 -2.72 -6.80 -23.31
N ILE A 108 -2.03 -7.44 -24.26
CA ILE A 108 -2.45 -8.73 -24.84
C ILE A 108 -1.86 -9.94 -24.10
N HIS A 109 -0.99 -9.73 -23.12
CA HIS A 109 -0.35 -10.79 -22.33
C HIS A 109 -0.81 -10.79 -20.86
N ILE A 110 -1.89 -10.08 -20.57
CA ILE A 110 -2.52 -10.06 -19.25
C ILE A 110 -3.52 -11.21 -19.15
#